data_b65fec2e8e5cd7d09b05738c610d21d7
#
_entry.id   b65fec2e8e5cd7d09b05738c610d21d7
#
_cell.length_a   1.000
_cell.length_b   1.000
_cell.length_c   1.000
_cell.angle_alpha   90.00
_cell.angle_beta   90.00
_cell.angle_gamma   90.00
#
_symmetry.space_group_name_H-M   'P 1'
#
loop_
_entity.id
_entity.type
_entity.pdbx_description
1 polymer ?
#
loop_
_entity_poly.entity_id
_entity_poly.type
_entity_poly.pdbx_seq_one_letter_code
_entity_poly.pdbx_strand_id
1 'polypeptide(L)'
;MRLFEREDYLEKIRGFYHDDGACGTTVYGNIYYKAGSLPALIGGGHHIHYLYNIFMECPTAIHIDNRMENWGKGMVAPNGIIDQRLKQVNYQRPPYSTAYPELTKYWNENPAYPSHNVVEGNLFYRIGNVLHGRSEWSEFYNNWTTNDDPGFVCPDDPLLGFKADAALFQKIKGFPNIPFSKIGYQKTTHSSNSKEK
;
A
#
# COMPACT_ATOMS: atom_id res chain seq x y z
N MET A 1 -0.22 -9.76 16.57
CA MET A 1 -1.67 -9.55 16.81
C MET A 1 -2.40 -10.63 16.01
N ARG A 2 -2.94 -11.68 16.65
CA ARG A 2 -3.80 -12.64 15.95
C ARG A 2 -5.12 -11.94 15.64
N LEU A 3 -5.31 -11.52 14.40
CA LEU A 3 -6.56 -10.96 13.93
C LEU A 3 -7.43 -12.09 13.39
N PHE A 4 -8.44 -12.44 14.20
CA PHE A 4 -9.72 -13.07 13.85
C PHE A 4 -9.70 -14.26 12.86
N GLU A 5 -9.69 -15.48 13.40
CA GLU A 5 -10.11 -16.71 12.71
C GLU A 5 -11.65 -16.77 12.62
N ARG A 6 -12.24 -15.94 11.75
CA ARG A 6 -13.61 -16.12 11.28
C ARG A 6 -13.63 -15.83 9.79
N GLU A 7 -13.76 -16.87 9.00
CA GLU A 7 -13.77 -16.80 7.53
C GLU A 7 -14.77 -15.78 6.98
N ASP A 8 -15.92 -15.62 7.61
CA ASP A 8 -17.01 -14.71 7.18
C ASP A 8 -16.66 -13.22 7.31
N TYR A 9 -15.69 -12.85 8.14
CA TYR A 9 -15.23 -11.45 8.31
C TYR A 9 -14.07 -11.09 7.40
N LEU A 10 -13.27 -12.06 6.96
CA LEU A 10 -12.09 -11.81 6.14
C LEU A 10 -12.44 -11.21 4.77
N GLU A 11 -13.62 -11.51 4.22
CA GLU A 11 -14.05 -10.96 2.93
C GLU A 11 -14.26 -9.44 2.93
N LYS A 12 -14.48 -8.82 4.10
CA LYS A 12 -14.77 -7.38 4.23
C LYS A 12 -13.61 -6.56 4.77
N ILE A 13 -12.52 -7.20 5.20
CA ILE A 13 -11.38 -6.49 5.78
C ILE A 13 -10.54 -5.87 4.66
N ARG A 14 -10.19 -4.58 4.85
CA ARG A 14 -9.20 -3.85 4.07
C ARG A 14 -8.03 -3.53 5.00
N GLY A 15 -6.83 -3.89 4.60
CA GLY A 15 -5.63 -3.61 5.37
C GLY A 15 -5.22 -2.13 5.26
N PHE A 16 -5.20 -1.63 4.03
CA PHE A 16 -4.94 -0.23 3.71
C PHE A 16 -5.93 0.27 2.66
N TYR A 17 -6.63 1.36 2.97
CA TYR A 17 -7.69 1.88 2.11
C TYR A 17 -7.43 3.35 1.76
N HIS A 18 -7.06 3.61 0.51
CA HIS A 18 -7.03 4.96 -0.05
C HIS A 18 -8.44 5.32 -0.48
N ASP A 19 -9.16 6.05 0.35
CA ASP A 19 -10.57 6.33 0.13
C ASP A 19 -10.77 7.53 -0.82
N ASP A 20 -11.85 7.45 -1.57
CA ASP A 20 -12.47 8.51 -2.37
C ASP A 20 -11.50 9.49 -3.08
N GLY A 21 -10.65 8.92 -3.94
CA GLY A 21 -9.74 9.71 -4.77
C GLY A 21 -8.53 10.26 -4.01
N ALA A 22 -8.18 9.69 -2.85
CA ALA A 22 -6.95 10.05 -2.15
C ALA A 22 -5.73 9.81 -3.06
N CYS A 23 -4.84 10.79 -3.15
CA CYS A 23 -3.72 10.82 -4.07
C CYS A 23 -2.39 11.09 -3.36
N GLY A 24 -1.26 10.79 -4.04
CA GLY A 24 0.07 11.20 -3.61
C GLY A 24 0.60 10.47 -2.38
N THR A 25 0.17 9.22 -2.13
CA THR A 25 0.58 8.43 -0.96
C THR A 25 1.63 7.39 -1.35
N THR A 26 2.65 7.24 -0.51
CA THR A 26 3.61 6.14 -0.61
C THR A 26 3.38 5.14 0.51
N VAL A 27 3.18 3.88 0.14
CA VAL A 27 3.02 2.73 1.02
C VAL A 27 4.28 1.88 0.89
N TYR A 28 5.14 1.89 1.92
CA TYR A 28 6.48 1.34 1.82
C TYR A 28 6.77 0.35 2.95
N GLY A 29 7.32 -0.82 2.60
CA GLY A 29 7.87 -1.78 3.55
C GLY A 29 6.84 -2.43 4.49
N ASN A 30 5.55 -2.50 4.10
CA ASN A 30 4.51 -3.12 4.90
C ASN A 30 4.42 -4.62 4.64
N ILE A 31 3.88 -5.35 5.61
CA ILE A 31 3.64 -6.79 5.53
C ILE A 31 2.15 -7.03 5.64
N TYR A 32 1.59 -7.64 4.60
CA TYR A 32 0.19 -8.07 4.50
C TYR A 32 0.15 -9.60 4.51
N TYR A 33 -0.05 -10.20 5.66
CA TYR A 33 -0.14 -11.66 5.82
C TYR A 33 -1.56 -12.07 6.21
N LYS A 34 -2.24 -12.81 5.32
CA LYS A 34 -3.64 -13.19 5.49
C LYS A 34 -4.52 -11.98 5.84
N ALA A 35 -4.27 -10.86 5.16
CA ALA A 35 -4.82 -9.55 5.53
C ALA A 35 -6.20 -9.28 4.89
N GLY A 36 -6.99 -10.32 4.69
CA GLY A 36 -8.33 -10.25 4.10
C GLY A 36 -8.34 -10.41 2.58
N SER A 37 -9.51 -10.24 1.98
CA SER A 37 -9.71 -10.47 0.53
C SER A 37 -9.10 -9.37 -0.34
N LEU A 38 -8.99 -8.14 0.18
CA LEU A 38 -8.42 -6.98 -0.49
C LEU A 38 -7.55 -6.18 0.48
N PRO A 39 -6.32 -6.64 0.80
CA PRO A 39 -5.45 -5.98 1.77
C PRO A 39 -5.09 -4.55 1.39
N ALA A 40 -5.04 -4.22 0.10
CA ALA A 40 -4.81 -2.86 -0.38
C ALA A 40 -5.89 -2.46 -1.39
N LEU A 41 -6.53 -1.30 -1.14
CA LEU A 41 -7.53 -0.72 -2.03
C LEU A 41 -7.15 0.71 -2.39
N ILE A 42 -7.09 0.99 -3.70
CA ILE A 42 -6.97 2.33 -4.28
C ILE A 42 -8.35 2.74 -4.79
N GLY A 43 -9.04 3.60 -4.04
CA GLY A 43 -10.39 4.06 -4.32
C GLY A 43 -10.41 5.21 -5.34
N GLY A 44 -10.04 4.94 -6.58
CA GLY A 44 -10.06 5.90 -7.67
C GLY A 44 -8.98 6.98 -7.62
N GLY A 45 -7.99 6.86 -6.70
CA GLY A 45 -6.89 7.82 -6.57
C GLY A 45 -5.76 7.59 -7.56
N HIS A 46 -4.88 8.58 -7.70
CA HIS A 46 -3.73 8.56 -8.59
C HIS A 46 -2.44 8.96 -7.86
N HIS A 47 -1.25 8.69 -8.47
CA HIS A 47 0.06 8.94 -7.86
C HIS A 47 0.23 8.23 -6.51
N ILE A 48 -0.27 7.00 -6.40
CA ILE A 48 -0.13 6.15 -5.21
C ILE A 48 0.96 5.12 -5.50
N HIS A 49 1.95 5.04 -4.61
CA HIS A 49 3.10 4.18 -4.78
C HIS A 49 3.11 3.08 -3.73
N TYR A 50 3.07 1.82 -4.18
CA TYR A 50 3.28 0.64 -3.36
C TYR A 50 4.69 0.12 -3.60
N LEU A 51 5.61 0.41 -2.67
CA LEU A 51 7.04 0.16 -2.83
C LEU A 51 7.55 -0.84 -1.79
N TYR A 52 8.17 -1.92 -2.25
CA TYR A 52 8.86 -2.89 -1.39
C TYR A 52 8.00 -3.46 -0.26
N ASN A 53 6.71 -3.66 -0.51
CA ASN A 53 5.81 -4.33 0.43
C ASN A 53 5.85 -5.84 0.23
N ILE A 54 5.37 -6.58 1.22
CA ILE A 54 5.25 -8.03 1.21
C ILE A 54 3.77 -8.37 1.34
N PHE A 55 3.22 -9.03 0.33
CA PHE A 55 1.87 -9.58 0.34
C PHE A 55 1.97 -11.09 0.39
N MET A 56 1.33 -11.72 1.37
CA MET A 56 1.41 -13.17 1.60
C MET A 56 0.04 -13.76 1.86
N GLU A 57 -0.29 -14.83 1.11
CA GLU A 57 -1.47 -15.65 1.32
C GLU A 57 -2.78 -14.83 1.37
N CYS A 58 -2.95 -13.94 0.40
CA CYS A 58 -4.18 -13.16 0.20
C CYS A 58 -4.82 -13.49 -1.15
N PRO A 59 -6.16 -13.53 -1.25
CA PRO A 59 -6.85 -13.78 -2.52
C PRO A 59 -6.52 -12.73 -3.59
N THR A 60 -6.46 -11.46 -3.21
CA THR A 60 -6.03 -10.34 -4.07
C THR A 60 -5.06 -9.46 -3.29
N ALA A 61 -4.00 -8.97 -3.92
CA ALA A 61 -3.06 -8.08 -3.24
C ALA A 61 -3.53 -6.62 -3.29
N ILE A 62 -3.71 -6.06 -4.49
CA ILE A 62 -4.06 -4.66 -4.70
C ILE A 62 -5.28 -4.58 -5.60
N HIS A 63 -6.29 -3.84 -5.18
CA HIS A 63 -7.45 -3.50 -5.98
C HIS A 63 -7.44 -2.01 -6.31
N ILE A 64 -7.61 -1.67 -7.59
CA ILE A 64 -7.72 -0.29 -8.08
C ILE A 64 -9.12 -0.13 -8.66
N ASP A 65 -9.98 0.62 -7.99
CA ASP A 65 -11.33 0.82 -8.48
C ASP A 65 -11.48 2.11 -9.33
N ASN A 66 -12.56 2.17 -10.07
CA ASN A 66 -12.86 3.27 -10.98
C ASN A 66 -14.00 4.17 -10.47
N ARG A 67 -14.15 4.32 -9.17
CA ARG A 67 -15.27 5.08 -8.57
C ARG A 67 -15.35 6.51 -9.07
N MET A 68 -14.22 7.15 -9.40
CA MET A 68 -14.20 8.52 -9.91
C MET A 68 -14.67 8.64 -11.36
N GLU A 69 -14.67 7.53 -12.13
CA GLU A 69 -15.32 7.47 -13.44
C GLU A 69 -16.83 7.21 -13.32
N ASN A 70 -17.30 6.75 -12.17
CA ASN A 70 -18.67 6.33 -11.89
C ASN A 70 -19.36 7.27 -10.89
N TRP A 71 -19.75 6.75 -9.73
CA TRP A 71 -20.53 7.49 -8.75
C TRP A 71 -19.78 8.69 -8.15
N GLY A 72 -18.46 8.64 -8.05
CA GLY A 72 -17.59 9.72 -7.56
C GLY A 72 -17.27 10.79 -8.59
N LYS A 73 -17.74 10.67 -9.84
CA LYS A 73 -17.40 11.59 -10.94
C LYS A 73 -17.60 13.07 -10.61
N GLY A 74 -18.64 13.39 -9.88
CA GLY A 74 -18.92 14.77 -9.44
C GLY A 74 -17.89 15.33 -8.47
N MET A 75 -17.15 14.47 -7.75
CA MET A 75 -16.12 14.90 -6.79
C MET A 75 -14.90 15.49 -7.48
N VAL A 76 -14.52 14.93 -8.62
CA VAL A 76 -13.37 15.32 -9.46
C VAL A 76 -13.74 16.21 -10.64
N ALA A 77 -14.98 16.68 -10.72
CA ALA A 77 -15.41 17.65 -11.73
C ALA A 77 -15.04 19.09 -11.34
N PRO A 78 -14.95 20.03 -12.29
CA PRO A 78 -14.85 21.45 -12.00
C PRO A 78 -15.98 21.89 -11.03
N ASN A 79 -15.60 22.63 -9.97
CA ASN A 79 -16.46 23.01 -8.83
C ASN A 79 -16.92 21.85 -7.93
N GLY A 80 -16.45 20.63 -8.16
CA GLY A 80 -16.61 19.50 -7.24
C GLY A 80 -15.82 19.69 -5.94
N ILE A 81 -15.97 18.75 -5.01
CA ILE A 81 -15.32 18.88 -3.69
C ILE A 81 -13.80 18.96 -3.77
N ILE A 82 -13.17 18.21 -4.69
CA ILE A 82 -11.71 18.23 -4.87
C ILE A 82 -11.25 19.60 -5.36
N ASP A 83 -11.92 20.17 -6.39
CA ASP A 83 -11.63 21.51 -6.90
C ASP A 83 -11.73 22.58 -5.80
N GLN A 84 -12.78 22.52 -5.00
CA GLN A 84 -12.96 23.44 -3.87
C GLN A 84 -11.82 23.33 -2.86
N ARG A 85 -11.38 22.11 -2.51
CA ARG A 85 -10.26 21.88 -1.59
C ARG A 85 -8.92 22.35 -2.14
N LEU A 86 -8.65 22.09 -3.41
CA LEU A 86 -7.45 22.59 -4.09
C LEU A 86 -7.39 24.12 -4.08
N LYS A 87 -8.51 24.80 -4.37
CA LYS A 87 -8.61 26.27 -4.31
C LYS A 87 -8.39 26.79 -2.90
N GLN A 88 -8.95 26.15 -1.88
CA GLN A 88 -8.77 26.57 -0.47
C GLN A 88 -7.31 26.58 -0.04
N VAL A 89 -6.49 25.63 -0.49
CA VAL A 89 -5.06 25.56 -0.17
C VAL A 89 -4.20 26.33 -1.16
N ASN A 90 -4.78 26.99 -2.17
CA ASN A 90 -4.07 27.74 -3.21
C ASN A 90 -2.95 26.90 -3.86
N TYR A 91 -3.28 25.66 -4.28
CA TYR A 91 -2.32 24.63 -4.70
C TYR A 91 -1.37 25.05 -5.82
N GLN A 92 -1.72 26.04 -6.63
CA GLN A 92 -0.90 26.58 -7.73
C GLN A 92 0.22 27.52 -7.28
N ARG A 93 0.32 27.83 -5.98
CA ARG A 93 1.33 28.71 -5.39
C ARG A 93 2.11 28.05 -4.27
N PRO A 94 3.31 28.53 -3.93
CA PRO A 94 4.03 28.08 -2.74
C PRO A 94 3.17 28.23 -1.47
N PRO A 95 3.31 27.30 -0.51
CA PRO A 95 4.28 26.19 -0.49
C PRO A 95 3.88 24.97 -1.35
N TYR A 96 2.61 24.83 -1.73
CA TYR A 96 2.10 23.61 -2.40
C TYR A 96 2.73 23.38 -3.78
N SER A 97 2.82 24.41 -4.63
CA SER A 97 3.42 24.27 -5.96
C SER A 97 4.92 23.93 -5.92
N THR A 98 5.60 24.24 -4.83
CA THR A 98 7.01 23.89 -4.62
C THR A 98 7.16 22.48 -4.07
N ALA A 99 6.32 22.11 -3.08
CA ALA A 99 6.37 20.79 -2.45
C ALA A 99 5.77 19.68 -3.33
N TYR A 100 4.77 20.03 -4.14
CA TYR A 100 4.00 19.09 -4.97
C TYR A 100 3.81 19.66 -6.38
N PRO A 101 4.85 19.75 -7.20
CA PRO A 101 4.78 20.41 -8.52
C PRO A 101 3.74 19.76 -9.45
N GLU A 102 3.55 18.43 -9.38
CA GLU A 102 2.56 17.74 -10.19
C GLU A 102 1.11 18.13 -9.84
N LEU A 103 0.86 18.55 -8.61
CA LEU A 103 -0.47 19.01 -8.19
C LEU A 103 -0.93 20.23 -9.00
N THR A 104 0.01 21.06 -9.47
CA THR A 104 -0.32 22.23 -10.31
C THR A 104 -0.92 21.84 -11.66
N LYS A 105 -0.68 20.61 -12.10
CA LYS A 105 -1.14 20.04 -13.37
C LYS A 105 -2.40 19.17 -13.20
N TYR A 106 -2.99 19.11 -12.02
CA TYR A 106 -4.10 18.21 -11.67
C TYR A 106 -5.20 18.17 -12.75
N TRP A 107 -5.53 19.31 -13.37
CA TRP A 107 -6.57 19.42 -14.39
C TRP A 107 -6.08 19.19 -15.82
N ASN A 108 -4.77 19.02 -16.05
CA ASN A 108 -4.22 18.78 -17.39
C ASN A 108 -4.46 17.33 -17.84
N GLU A 109 -4.70 16.45 -16.89
CA GLU A 109 -5.03 15.05 -17.09
C GLU A 109 -6.46 14.79 -16.61
N ASN A 110 -7.00 13.61 -16.91
CA ASN A 110 -8.32 13.26 -16.40
C ASN A 110 -8.23 12.80 -14.94
N PRO A 111 -8.63 13.62 -13.96
CA PRO A 111 -8.50 13.26 -12.54
C PRO A 111 -9.46 12.14 -12.10
N ALA A 112 -10.37 11.71 -12.98
CA ALA A 112 -11.21 10.54 -12.72
C ALA A 112 -10.48 9.21 -12.93
N TYR A 113 -9.36 9.22 -13.67
CA TYR A 113 -8.59 8.00 -13.93
C TYR A 113 -7.61 7.71 -12.79
N PRO A 114 -7.54 6.46 -12.32
CA PRO A 114 -6.56 6.04 -11.31
C PRO A 114 -5.18 5.84 -11.94
N SER A 115 -4.61 6.92 -12.51
CA SER A 115 -3.37 6.95 -13.27
C SER A 115 -2.13 7.20 -12.41
N HIS A 116 -0.93 6.98 -12.98
CA HIS A 116 0.35 7.21 -12.31
C HIS A 116 0.52 6.48 -10.97
N ASN A 117 -0.23 5.41 -10.75
CA ASN A 117 -0.01 4.53 -9.62
C ASN A 117 1.19 3.62 -9.92
N VAL A 118 2.08 3.44 -8.95
CA VAL A 118 3.32 2.65 -9.10
C VAL A 118 3.29 1.48 -8.14
N VAL A 119 3.53 0.29 -8.65
CA VAL A 119 3.69 -0.94 -7.87
C VAL A 119 5.07 -1.50 -8.18
N GLU A 120 6.04 -1.24 -7.29
CA GLU A 120 7.45 -1.55 -7.53
C GLU A 120 8.07 -2.31 -6.36
N GLY A 121 8.87 -3.32 -6.70
CA GLY A 121 9.73 -4.00 -5.73
C GLY A 121 8.98 -4.83 -4.69
N ASN A 122 7.71 -5.16 -4.92
CA ASN A 122 6.92 -5.91 -3.95
C ASN A 122 7.09 -7.42 -4.12
N LEU A 123 7.04 -8.15 -3.00
CA LEU A 123 6.89 -9.59 -3.01
C LEU A 123 5.40 -9.96 -2.95
N PHE A 124 4.97 -10.83 -3.85
CA PHE A 124 3.65 -11.44 -3.89
C PHE A 124 3.79 -12.95 -3.71
N TYR A 125 3.66 -13.42 -2.48
CA TYR A 125 3.81 -14.83 -2.13
C TYR A 125 2.46 -15.50 -1.92
N ARG A 126 2.16 -16.51 -2.74
CA ARG A 126 0.89 -17.24 -2.75
C ARG A 126 -0.32 -16.31 -2.85
N ILE A 127 -0.27 -15.38 -3.81
CA ILE A 127 -1.35 -14.44 -4.10
C ILE A 127 -2.17 -14.96 -5.29
N GLY A 128 -3.50 -14.96 -5.15
CA GLY A 128 -4.39 -15.39 -6.22
C GLY A 128 -4.46 -14.37 -7.37
N ASN A 129 -4.64 -13.09 -7.06
CA ASN A 129 -4.67 -12.00 -8.04
C ASN A 129 -3.83 -10.81 -7.53
N VAL A 130 -2.76 -10.47 -8.24
CA VAL A 130 -1.83 -9.42 -7.81
C VAL A 130 -2.42 -8.03 -7.97
N LEU A 131 -2.95 -7.72 -9.16
CA LEU A 131 -3.64 -6.46 -9.46
C LEU A 131 -5.04 -6.77 -9.99
N HIS A 132 -6.04 -6.15 -9.39
CA HIS A 132 -7.43 -6.27 -9.81
C HIS A 132 -8.05 -4.88 -10.07
N GLY A 133 -8.97 -4.81 -11.03
CA GLY A 133 -9.71 -3.60 -11.38
C GLY A 133 -8.99 -2.75 -12.44
N ARG A 134 -8.98 -1.44 -12.26
CA ARG A 134 -8.50 -0.45 -13.25
C ARG A 134 -6.99 -0.25 -13.17
N SER A 135 -6.21 -1.28 -13.50
CA SER A 135 -4.75 -1.27 -13.39
C SER A 135 -4.00 -0.82 -14.66
N GLU A 136 -4.69 -0.60 -15.76
CA GLU A 136 -4.11 -0.30 -17.08
C GLU A 136 -3.31 1.02 -17.15
N TRP A 137 -3.50 1.93 -16.20
CA TRP A 137 -2.73 3.18 -16.08
C TRP A 137 -1.70 3.15 -14.94
N SER A 138 -1.44 1.96 -14.39
CA SER A 138 -0.46 1.78 -13.32
C SER A 138 0.84 1.21 -13.87
N GLU A 139 1.96 1.64 -13.31
CA GLU A 139 3.26 1.07 -13.59
C GLU A 139 3.51 -0.12 -12.67
N PHE A 140 3.95 -1.25 -13.23
CA PHE A 140 4.21 -2.48 -12.50
C PHE A 140 5.56 -3.07 -12.93
N TYR A 141 6.57 -2.95 -12.06
CA TYR A 141 7.93 -3.42 -12.38
C TYR A 141 8.72 -3.83 -11.14
N ASN A 142 9.83 -4.56 -11.36
CA ASN A 142 10.73 -5.04 -10.30
C ASN A 142 10.01 -5.84 -9.19
N ASN A 143 8.80 -6.38 -9.44
CA ASN A 143 8.07 -7.19 -8.49
C ASN A 143 8.37 -8.67 -8.68
N TRP A 144 8.15 -9.46 -7.63
CA TRP A 144 8.26 -10.90 -7.72
C TRP A 144 7.02 -11.61 -7.19
N THR A 145 6.39 -12.40 -8.05
CA THR A 145 5.27 -13.27 -7.69
C THR A 145 5.75 -14.71 -7.67
N THR A 146 5.51 -15.43 -6.58
CA THR A 146 5.92 -16.83 -6.40
C THR A 146 4.98 -17.58 -5.47
N ASN A 147 4.88 -18.90 -5.71
CA ASN A 147 4.28 -19.86 -4.78
C ASN A 147 5.35 -20.65 -4.00
N ASP A 148 6.60 -20.60 -4.47
CA ASP A 148 7.74 -21.24 -3.82
C ASP A 148 8.26 -20.36 -2.66
N ASP A 149 8.93 -21.00 -1.69
CA ASP A 149 9.54 -20.32 -0.55
C ASP A 149 10.53 -19.23 -1.03
N PRO A 150 10.28 -17.95 -0.74
CA PRO A 150 11.18 -16.86 -1.13
C PRO A 150 12.44 -16.78 -0.28
N GLY A 151 12.66 -17.71 0.65
CA GLY A 151 13.81 -17.79 1.54
C GLY A 151 13.48 -17.38 2.98
N PHE A 152 12.32 -17.76 3.50
CA PHE A 152 11.96 -17.50 4.91
C PHE A 152 12.95 -18.17 5.88
N VAL A 153 13.15 -17.53 7.04
CA VAL A 153 13.88 -18.14 8.18
C VAL A 153 13.17 -19.41 8.62
N CYS A 154 11.83 -19.35 8.70
CA CYS A 154 10.96 -20.49 8.98
C CYS A 154 9.78 -20.46 8.02
N PRO A 155 9.65 -21.43 7.09
CA PRO A 155 8.53 -21.47 6.14
C PRO A 155 7.14 -21.58 6.81
N ASP A 156 7.06 -22.22 7.98
CA ASP A 156 5.82 -22.38 8.75
C ASP A 156 5.44 -21.10 9.53
N ASP A 157 6.38 -20.19 9.72
CA ASP A 157 6.15 -18.87 10.32
C ASP A 157 6.88 -17.77 9.54
N PRO A 158 6.29 -17.29 8.44
CA PRO A 158 6.89 -16.29 7.57
C PRO A 158 7.10 -14.93 8.25
N LEU A 159 6.48 -14.69 9.41
CA LEU A 159 6.65 -13.47 10.18
C LEU A 159 7.97 -13.42 10.98
N LEU A 160 8.75 -14.47 10.95
CA LEU A 160 10.15 -14.46 11.44
C LEU A 160 11.12 -13.82 10.42
N GLY A 161 10.65 -13.52 9.20
CA GLY A 161 11.41 -12.83 8.17
C GLY A 161 12.21 -13.76 7.25
N PHE A 162 13.24 -13.20 6.62
CA PHE A 162 14.02 -13.86 5.58
C PHE A 162 15.44 -14.18 6.02
N LYS A 163 16.00 -15.27 5.47
CA LYS A 163 17.45 -15.58 5.55
C LYS A 163 18.24 -14.48 4.84
N ALA A 164 19.50 -14.29 5.25
CA ALA A 164 20.37 -13.29 4.64
C ALA A 164 20.66 -13.53 3.14
N ASP A 165 20.62 -14.79 2.71
CA ASP A 165 20.81 -15.25 1.34
C ASP A 165 19.49 -15.57 0.62
N ALA A 166 18.36 -15.10 1.13
CA ALA A 166 17.05 -15.39 0.58
C ALA A 166 16.95 -15.01 -0.90
N ALA A 167 16.24 -15.84 -1.68
CA ALA A 167 16.01 -15.61 -3.09
C ALA A 167 15.33 -14.25 -3.37
N LEU A 168 14.55 -13.76 -2.43
CA LEU A 168 13.93 -12.44 -2.45
C LEU A 168 14.91 -11.32 -2.82
N PHE A 169 16.08 -11.27 -2.16
CA PHE A 169 17.07 -10.21 -2.37
C PHE A 169 17.78 -10.27 -3.72
N GLN A 170 17.74 -11.44 -4.37
CA GLN A 170 18.26 -11.63 -5.72
C GLN A 170 17.22 -11.30 -6.79
N LYS A 171 15.93 -11.59 -6.50
CA LYS A 171 14.82 -11.42 -7.44
C LYS A 171 14.31 -10.00 -7.49
N ILE A 172 14.31 -9.29 -6.36
CA ILE A 172 13.87 -7.90 -6.28
C ILE A 172 15.06 -7.01 -5.98
N LYS A 173 15.50 -6.29 -7.00
CA LYS A 173 16.65 -5.38 -6.87
C LYS A 173 16.35 -4.28 -5.83
N GLY A 174 17.24 -4.12 -4.86
CA GLY A 174 17.15 -3.07 -3.87
C GLY A 174 16.11 -3.32 -2.76
N PHE A 175 15.62 -4.58 -2.61
CA PHE A 175 14.68 -4.90 -1.53
C PHE A 175 15.28 -4.56 -0.16
N PRO A 176 14.59 -3.77 0.68
CA PRO A 176 15.12 -3.32 1.96
C PRO A 176 15.17 -4.46 2.98
N ASN A 177 16.07 -4.36 3.94
CA ASN A 177 16.05 -5.23 5.11
C ASN A 177 14.95 -4.77 6.07
N ILE A 178 13.78 -5.39 6.00
CA ILE A 178 12.66 -5.11 6.91
C ILE A 178 12.95 -5.72 8.28
N PRO A 179 12.94 -4.93 9.37
CA PRO A 179 13.30 -5.41 10.70
C PRO A 179 12.12 -6.14 11.38
N PHE A 180 11.81 -7.37 10.94
CA PHE A 180 10.68 -8.17 11.43
C PHE A 180 10.62 -8.26 12.96
N SER A 181 11.76 -8.42 13.63
CA SER A 181 11.82 -8.51 15.10
C SER A 181 11.41 -7.22 15.83
N LYS A 182 11.32 -6.09 15.12
CA LYS A 182 10.93 -4.80 15.69
C LYS A 182 9.49 -4.42 15.32
N ILE A 183 8.78 -5.25 14.54
CA ILE A 183 7.41 -5.01 14.13
C ILE A 183 6.45 -5.50 15.21
N GLY A 184 5.40 -4.71 15.48
CA GLY A 184 4.37 -5.02 16.47
C GLY A 184 4.68 -4.42 17.86
N TYR A 185 3.90 -4.86 18.85
CA TYR A 185 4.02 -4.37 20.21
C TYR A 185 5.33 -4.82 20.87
N GLN A 186 6.15 -3.86 21.27
CA GLN A 186 7.39 -4.10 22.03
C GLN A 186 7.12 -3.83 23.52
N LYS A 187 7.32 -4.85 24.38
CA LYS A 187 7.25 -4.66 25.82
C LYS A 187 8.44 -3.79 26.26
N THR A 188 8.17 -2.57 26.69
CA THR A 188 9.15 -1.76 27.41
C THR A 188 9.35 -2.36 28.80
N THR A 189 10.53 -2.91 29.09
CA THR A 189 10.93 -3.23 30.46
C THR A 189 11.21 -1.90 31.17
N HIS A 190 10.21 -1.35 31.86
CA HIS A 190 10.49 -0.36 32.87
C HIS A 190 11.29 -1.04 33.98
N SER A 191 12.58 -0.80 34.05
CA SER A 191 13.36 -1.14 35.22
C SER A 191 12.86 -0.24 36.37
N SER A 192 12.08 -0.82 37.26
CA SER A 192 11.74 -0.19 38.53
C SER A 192 13.01 -0.14 39.39
N ASN A 193 13.79 0.93 39.25
CA ASN A 193 14.77 1.29 40.27
C ASN A 193 13.99 1.82 41.50
N SER A 194 13.47 0.92 42.29
CA SER A 194 13.13 1.21 43.67
C SER A 194 14.45 1.44 44.43
N LYS A 195 14.87 2.68 44.53
CA LYS A 195 15.83 3.06 45.57
C LYS A 195 15.10 2.98 46.89
N GLU A 196 15.37 1.90 47.63
CA GLU A 196 15.14 1.88 49.06
C GLU A 196 16.01 2.99 49.69
N LYS A 197 15.37 3.82 50.47
CA LYS A 197 15.98 4.65 51.51
C LYS A 197 15.40 4.22 52.85
#